data_bc4de1758872600ed6a2f39e5a292515
#
_entry.id   bc4de1758872600ed6a2f39e5a292515
#
_cell.length_a   1.000
_cell.length_b   1.000
_cell.length_c   1.000
_cell.angle_alpha   90.00
_cell.angle_beta   90.00
_cell.angle_gamma   90.00
#
_symmetry.space_group_name_H-M   'P 1'
#
loop_
_entity.id
_entity.type
_entity.pdbx_description
1 polymer ?
#
loop_
_entity_poly.entity_id
_entity_poly.type
_entity_poly.pdbx_seq_one_letter_code
_entity_poly.pdbx_strand_id
1 'polypeptide(L)'
;RWGKVDLWVHTAIHAALLSPASHIGPKDFASSMDVNVTATQRLMSYVAPLLGTNGRAVFCDDTVAGTKFHGTYGATKAAQMALVRSWAAETVQTGPQVAIIAPAPMPTALRARFFPGEDRSALATPESEAARLLDQIKA
;
A
#
# COMPACT_ATOMS: atom_id res chain seq x y z
N ARG A 1 9.60 -18.88 -17.39
CA ARG A 1 8.89 -19.21 -16.15
C ARG A 1 9.79 -18.82 -14.97
N TRP A 2 9.31 -17.97 -14.08
CA TRP A 2 10.06 -17.54 -12.90
C TRP A 2 9.90 -18.61 -11.82
N GLY A 3 11.02 -19.11 -11.28
CA GLY A 3 11.00 -20.11 -10.22
C GLY A 3 11.07 -19.50 -8.81
N LYS A 4 11.55 -18.24 -8.71
CA LYS A 4 11.80 -17.55 -7.45
C LYS A 4 11.64 -16.03 -7.62
N VAL A 5 11.19 -15.38 -6.55
CA VAL A 5 11.16 -13.91 -6.41
C VAL A 5 11.93 -13.56 -5.13
N ASP A 6 12.89 -12.67 -5.22
CA ASP A 6 13.68 -12.26 -4.05
C ASP A 6 13.04 -11.06 -3.34
N LEU A 7 12.39 -10.17 -4.09
CA LEU A 7 11.74 -8.98 -3.58
C LEU A 7 10.41 -8.72 -4.29
N TRP A 8 9.37 -8.51 -3.52
CA TRP A 8 8.07 -8.01 -3.99
C TRP A 8 7.76 -6.69 -3.32
N VAL A 9 7.64 -5.63 -4.10
CA VAL A 9 7.17 -4.31 -3.63
C VAL A 9 5.75 -4.09 -4.15
N HIS A 10 4.79 -4.07 -3.25
CA HIS A 10 3.38 -3.88 -3.58
C HIS A 10 2.99 -2.40 -3.53
N THR A 11 2.76 -1.81 -4.70
CA THR A 11 2.40 -0.39 -4.86
C THR A 11 1.01 -0.18 -5.48
N ALA A 12 0.32 -1.26 -5.86
CA ALA A 12 -0.99 -1.15 -6.47
C ALA A 12 -2.01 -0.63 -5.45
N ILE A 13 -2.71 0.44 -5.82
CA ILE A 13 -3.70 1.11 -4.98
C ILE A 13 -4.77 1.78 -5.84
N HIS A 14 -6.02 1.69 -5.42
CA HIS A 14 -7.13 2.46 -5.96
C HIS A 14 -7.50 3.56 -4.98
N ALA A 15 -7.64 4.78 -5.47
CA ALA A 15 -8.06 5.94 -4.69
C ALA A 15 -9.36 6.51 -5.27
N ALA A 16 -10.47 6.24 -4.63
CA ALA A 16 -11.74 6.89 -4.94
C ALA A 16 -11.68 8.38 -4.60
N LEU A 17 -12.55 9.16 -5.20
CA LEU A 17 -12.71 10.57 -4.87
C LEU A 17 -13.11 10.74 -3.40
N LEU A 18 -12.67 11.83 -2.80
CA LEU A 18 -13.08 12.19 -1.43
C LEU A 18 -14.60 12.42 -1.39
N SER A 19 -15.25 11.86 -0.39
CA SER A 19 -16.68 12.05 -0.16
C SER A 19 -17.04 11.94 1.32
N PRO A 20 -18.16 12.54 1.75
CA PRO A 20 -18.70 12.24 3.09
C PRO A 20 -18.96 10.74 3.25
N ALA A 21 -18.65 10.18 4.42
CA ALA A 21 -18.79 8.75 4.67
C ALA A 21 -20.21 8.21 4.43
N SER A 22 -21.23 9.05 4.69
CA SER A 22 -22.64 8.73 4.44
C SER A 22 -23.05 8.79 2.95
N HIS A 23 -22.17 9.23 2.05
CA HIS A 23 -22.45 9.45 0.63
C HIS A 23 -21.45 8.72 -0.29
N ILE A 24 -20.77 7.72 0.22
CA ILE A 24 -19.86 6.90 -0.57
C ILE A 24 -20.65 6.13 -1.64
N GLY A 25 -20.24 6.28 -2.91
CA GLY A 25 -20.83 5.54 -4.03
C GLY A 25 -20.50 4.03 -3.94
N PRO A 26 -21.50 3.13 -4.07
CA PRO A 26 -21.26 1.69 -3.98
C PRO A 26 -20.20 1.18 -4.97
N LYS A 27 -20.16 1.72 -6.17
CA LYS A 27 -19.18 1.37 -7.21
C LYS A 27 -17.76 1.74 -6.80
N ASP A 28 -17.57 2.93 -6.26
CA ASP A 28 -16.25 3.41 -5.82
C ASP A 28 -15.74 2.59 -4.64
N PHE A 29 -16.63 2.27 -3.70
CA PHE A 29 -16.29 1.41 -2.58
C PHE A 29 -15.91 0.00 -3.04
N ALA A 30 -16.71 -0.61 -3.92
CA ALA A 30 -16.42 -1.93 -4.47
C ALA A 30 -15.08 -1.96 -5.22
N SER A 31 -14.81 -1.00 -6.09
CA SER A 31 -13.53 -0.92 -6.81
C SER A 31 -12.34 -0.76 -5.87
N SER A 32 -12.48 0.00 -4.81
CA SER A 32 -11.43 0.17 -3.80
C SER A 32 -11.21 -1.12 -3.00
N MET A 33 -12.27 -1.83 -2.63
CA MET A 33 -12.17 -3.15 -1.99
C MET A 33 -11.49 -4.17 -2.90
N ASP A 34 -11.86 -4.22 -4.17
CA ASP A 34 -11.29 -5.18 -5.13
C ASP A 34 -9.78 -4.98 -5.30
N VAL A 35 -9.33 -3.74 -5.49
CA VAL A 35 -7.91 -3.46 -5.73
C VAL A 35 -7.11 -3.45 -4.44
N ASN A 36 -7.59 -2.76 -3.40
CA ASN A 36 -6.79 -2.52 -2.19
C ASN A 36 -6.79 -3.71 -1.23
N VAL A 37 -7.83 -4.52 -1.23
CA VAL A 37 -8.00 -5.62 -0.27
C VAL A 37 -7.98 -6.97 -0.96
N THR A 38 -8.93 -7.23 -1.86
CA THR A 38 -9.08 -8.55 -2.49
C THR A 38 -7.87 -8.92 -3.35
N ALA A 39 -7.41 -8.00 -4.19
CA ALA A 39 -6.23 -8.24 -5.02
C ALA A 39 -4.96 -8.40 -4.17
N THR A 40 -4.81 -7.61 -3.11
CA THR A 40 -3.68 -7.75 -2.17
C THR A 40 -3.66 -9.16 -1.55
N GLN A 41 -4.79 -9.62 -1.03
CA GLN A 41 -4.89 -10.96 -0.42
C GLN A 41 -4.56 -12.07 -1.44
N ARG A 42 -5.09 -11.97 -2.67
CA ARG A 42 -4.80 -12.95 -3.72
C ARG A 42 -3.33 -12.94 -4.12
N LEU A 43 -2.73 -11.76 -4.28
CA LEU A 43 -1.32 -11.65 -4.61
C LEU A 43 -0.42 -12.19 -3.50
N MET A 44 -0.75 -11.98 -2.23
CA MET A 44 -0.05 -12.61 -1.11
C MET A 44 -0.04 -14.13 -1.26
N SER A 45 -1.19 -14.73 -1.57
CA SER A 45 -1.30 -16.19 -1.76
C SER A 45 -0.48 -16.71 -2.94
N TYR A 46 -0.37 -15.95 -4.02
CA TYR A 46 0.39 -16.36 -5.22
C TYR A 46 1.88 -16.08 -5.10
N VAL A 47 2.27 -15.01 -4.45
CA VAL A 47 3.67 -14.55 -4.38
C VAL A 47 4.42 -15.19 -3.20
N ALA A 48 3.74 -15.47 -2.10
CA ALA A 48 4.37 -16.07 -0.92
C ALA A 48 5.19 -17.35 -1.24
N PRO A 49 4.67 -18.31 -2.01
CA PRO A 49 5.46 -19.51 -2.37
C PRO A 49 6.69 -19.20 -3.23
N LEU A 50 6.65 -18.10 -4.00
CA LEU A 50 7.78 -17.68 -4.85
C LEU A 50 8.86 -16.96 -4.07
N LEU A 51 8.51 -16.27 -2.98
CA LEU A 51 9.45 -15.60 -2.09
C LEU A 51 10.22 -16.63 -1.23
N GLY A 52 9.58 -17.72 -0.84
CA GLY A 52 10.16 -18.70 0.06
C GLY A 52 10.56 -18.09 1.41
N THR A 53 11.50 -18.71 2.09
CA THR A 53 11.93 -18.29 3.44
C THR A 53 12.80 -17.03 3.43
N ASN A 54 13.57 -16.80 2.38
CA ASN A 54 14.57 -15.73 2.29
C ASN A 54 14.11 -14.52 1.47
N GLY A 55 12.92 -14.59 0.87
CA GLY A 55 12.38 -13.48 0.11
C GLY A 55 11.83 -12.36 1.01
N ARG A 56 11.58 -11.22 0.40
CA ARG A 56 11.04 -10.05 1.10
C ARG A 56 9.82 -9.50 0.38
N ALA A 57 8.77 -9.19 1.14
CA ALA A 57 7.60 -8.46 0.69
C ALA A 57 7.55 -7.08 1.36
N VAL A 58 7.28 -6.03 0.60
CA VAL A 58 7.24 -4.65 1.08
C VAL A 58 5.91 -4.01 0.68
N PHE A 59 5.26 -3.40 1.65
CA PHE A 59 3.98 -2.71 1.48
C PHE A 59 4.09 -1.26 1.96
N CYS A 60 3.37 -0.36 1.28
CA CYS A 60 3.32 1.06 1.64
C CYS A 60 2.10 1.32 2.52
N ASP A 61 2.31 1.87 3.71
CA ASP A 61 1.24 2.38 4.58
C ASP A 61 0.95 3.85 4.27
N ASP A 62 -0.26 4.26 4.62
CA ASP A 62 -0.71 5.66 4.57
C ASP A 62 -1.68 5.88 5.73
N THR A 63 -1.37 6.86 6.56
CA THR A 63 -2.06 7.11 7.83
C THR A 63 -3.35 7.91 7.71
N VAL A 64 -3.95 7.99 6.51
CA VAL A 64 -5.20 8.76 6.28
C VAL A 64 -6.47 8.06 6.76
N ALA A 65 -6.37 6.81 7.23
CA ALA A 65 -7.53 6.10 7.80
C ALA A 65 -8.14 6.90 8.96
N GLY A 66 -9.46 7.10 8.90
CA GLY A 66 -10.20 7.89 9.89
C GLY A 66 -10.16 9.41 9.69
N THR A 67 -9.43 9.94 8.72
CA THR A 67 -9.46 11.36 8.41
C THR A 67 -10.69 11.74 7.59
N LYS A 68 -11.07 13.02 7.69
CA LYS A 68 -12.28 13.56 7.06
C LYS A 68 -12.29 13.30 5.55
N PHE A 69 -13.39 12.80 5.03
CA PHE A 69 -13.64 12.49 3.62
C PHE A 69 -12.85 11.33 3.01
N HIS A 70 -11.93 10.71 3.72
CA HIS A 70 -11.13 9.57 3.25
C HIS A 70 -11.79 8.20 3.55
N GLY A 71 -13.10 8.14 3.77
CA GLY A 71 -13.77 6.92 4.22
C GLY A 71 -13.47 5.70 3.36
N THR A 72 -13.61 5.79 2.06
CA THR A 72 -13.36 4.66 1.14
C THR A 72 -11.88 4.26 1.11
N TYR A 73 -11.00 5.22 0.84
CA TYR A 73 -9.55 4.96 0.78
C TYR A 73 -9.02 4.51 2.14
N GLY A 74 -9.36 5.24 3.20
CA GLY A 74 -8.89 4.94 4.55
C GLY A 74 -9.35 3.58 5.07
N ALA A 75 -10.61 3.20 4.85
CA ALA A 75 -11.14 1.90 5.27
C ALA A 75 -10.44 0.75 4.54
N THR A 76 -10.27 0.85 3.22
CA THR A 76 -9.63 -0.20 2.43
C THR A 76 -8.12 -0.26 2.67
N LYS A 77 -7.47 0.87 2.91
CA LYS A 77 -6.06 0.92 3.30
C LYS A 77 -5.82 0.30 4.67
N ALA A 78 -6.67 0.60 5.64
CA ALA A 78 -6.62 -0.02 6.97
C ALA A 78 -6.82 -1.54 6.88
N ALA A 79 -7.76 -2.01 6.07
CA ALA A 79 -7.97 -3.44 5.84
C ALA A 79 -6.75 -4.09 5.17
N GLN A 80 -6.17 -3.46 4.15
CA GLN A 80 -4.91 -3.92 3.52
C GLN A 80 -3.80 -4.06 4.57
N MET A 81 -3.59 -3.04 5.39
CA MET A 81 -2.54 -3.06 6.41
C MET A 81 -2.81 -4.09 7.51
N ALA A 82 -4.05 -4.38 7.83
CA ALA A 82 -4.40 -5.44 8.77
C ALA A 82 -3.97 -6.82 8.23
N LEU A 83 -4.24 -7.11 6.95
CA LEU A 83 -3.77 -8.33 6.29
C LEU A 83 -2.24 -8.43 6.30
N VAL A 84 -1.55 -7.35 5.96
CA VAL A 84 -0.08 -7.31 5.90
C VAL A 84 0.53 -7.51 7.28
N ARG A 85 -0.01 -6.88 8.32
CA ARG A 85 0.47 -7.04 9.71
C ARG A 85 0.26 -8.46 10.21
N SER A 86 -0.87 -9.09 9.88
CA SER A 86 -1.11 -10.49 10.20
C SER A 86 -0.06 -11.39 9.56
N TRP A 87 0.16 -11.24 8.25
CA TRP A 87 1.17 -12.02 7.53
C TRP A 87 2.58 -11.79 8.07
N ALA A 88 2.95 -10.55 8.39
CA ALA A 88 4.22 -10.23 9.01
C ALA A 88 4.42 -10.98 10.34
N ALA A 89 3.39 -11.01 11.18
CA ALA A 89 3.44 -11.73 12.46
C ALA A 89 3.55 -13.24 12.29
N GLU A 90 2.86 -13.81 11.30
CA GLU A 90 2.90 -15.24 10.99
C GLU A 90 4.28 -15.72 10.51
N THR A 91 5.00 -14.86 9.79
CA THR A 91 6.25 -15.24 9.09
C THR A 91 7.54 -14.84 9.81
N VAL A 92 7.45 -14.31 11.02
CA VAL A 92 8.63 -13.87 11.82
C VAL A 92 9.73 -14.93 11.91
N GLN A 93 9.36 -16.19 12.08
CA GLN A 93 10.31 -17.29 12.26
C GLN A 93 10.59 -18.08 10.97
N THR A 94 9.66 -18.04 10.03
CA THR A 94 9.69 -18.91 8.84
C THR A 94 10.01 -18.16 7.56
N GLY A 95 9.92 -16.83 7.55
CA GLY A 95 9.94 -16.05 6.32
C GLY A 95 8.69 -16.27 5.44
N PRO A 96 8.52 -15.50 4.39
CA PRO A 96 9.36 -14.37 3.97
C PRO A 96 9.37 -13.20 4.97
N GLN A 97 10.33 -12.32 4.84
CA GLN A 97 10.32 -11.07 5.59
C GLN A 97 9.24 -10.15 5.03
N VAL A 98 8.35 -9.67 5.88
CA VAL A 98 7.29 -8.74 5.49
C VAL A 98 7.54 -7.39 6.15
N ALA A 99 7.75 -6.35 5.35
CA ALA A 99 8.02 -5.00 5.82
C ALA A 99 6.90 -4.03 5.41
N ILE A 100 6.59 -3.11 6.29
CA ILE A 100 5.68 -1.99 6.03
C ILE A 100 6.51 -0.72 6.09
N ILE A 101 6.47 0.07 5.03
CA ILE A 101 7.14 1.36 4.92
C ILE A 101 6.12 2.48 4.79
N ALA A 102 6.48 3.68 5.24
CA ALA A 102 5.64 4.87 5.10
C ALA A 102 6.34 5.88 4.19
N PRO A 103 5.97 5.97 2.91
CA PRO A 103 6.51 6.98 2.00
C PRO A 103 6.13 8.38 2.48
N ALA A 104 7.06 9.33 2.34
CA ALA A 104 6.76 10.73 2.54
C ALA A 104 5.79 11.24 1.45
N PRO A 105 5.04 12.32 1.72
CA PRO A 105 4.20 12.95 0.71
C PRO A 105 4.99 13.35 -0.55
N MET A 106 4.51 12.91 -1.70
CA MET A 106 5.12 13.16 -3.03
C MET A 106 4.08 13.71 -4.00
N PRO A 107 4.47 14.47 -5.04
CA PRO A 107 3.55 15.03 -6.03
C PRO A 107 3.05 13.95 -7.01
N THR A 108 2.39 12.92 -6.49
CA THR A 108 1.83 11.81 -7.26
C THR A 108 0.40 12.12 -7.72
N ALA A 109 -0.10 11.36 -8.71
CA ALA A 109 -1.47 11.43 -9.17
C ALA A 109 -2.48 11.12 -8.05
N LEU A 110 -2.15 10.18 -7.15
CA LEU A 110 -2.97 9.87 -5.98
C LEU A 110 -3.09 11.08 -5.05
N ARG A 111 -1.97 11.72 -4.73
CA ARG A 111 -1.96 12.89 -3.85
C ARG A 111 -2.69 14.08 -4.48
N ALA A 112 -2.53 14.29 -5.78
CA ALA A 112 -3.27 15.33 -6.51
C ALA A 112 -4.79 15.13 -6.46
N ARG A 113 -5.25 13.89 -6.37
CA ARG A 113 -6.68 13.57 -6.22
C ARG A 113 -7.22 13.97 -4.85
N PHE A 114 -6.43 13.84 -3.80
CA PHE A 114 -6.82 14.17 -2.43
C PHE A 114 -6.57 15.66 -2.08
N PHE A 115 -5.53 16.24 -2.65
CA PHE A 115 -5.08 17.60 -2.34
C PHE A 115 -4.83 18.40 -3.64
N PRO A 116 -5.87 18.70 -4.43
CA PRO A 116 -5.70 19.33 -5.75
C PRO A 116 -5.12 20.75 -5.70
N GLY A 117 -5.28 21.46 -4.57
CA GLY A 117 -4.78 22.82 -4.37
C GLY A 117 -3.46 22.92 -3.59
N GLU A 118 -2.79 21.78 -3.33
CA GLU A 118 -1.56 21.76 -2.54
C GLU A 118 -0.38 22.37 -3.29
N ASP A 119 0.45 23.14 -2.57
CA ASP A 119 1.77 23.55 -3.07
C ASP A 119 2.71 22.34 -3.12
N ARG A 120 3.01 21.91 -4.33
CA ARG A 120 3.85 20.73 -4.58
C ARG A 120 5.35 20.97 -4.43
N SER A 121 5.78 22.24 -4.40
CA SER A 121 7.21 22.59 -4.32
C SER A 121 7.85 22.16 -3.00
N ALA A 122 7.05 22.03 -1.94
CA ALA A 122 7.49 21.59 -0.62
C ALA A 122 7.53 20.06 -0.44
N LEU A 123 7.04 19.30 -1.43
CA LEU A 123 6.98 17.84 -1.34
C LEU A 123 8.31 17.21 -1.77
N ALA A 124 8.60 16.03 -1.20
CA ALA A 124 9.74 15.22 -1.66
C ALA A 124 9.54 14.80 -3.11
N THR A 125 10.61 14.77 -3.92
CA THR A 125 10.49 14.21 -5.26
C THR A 125 10.37 12.68 -5.22
N PRO A 126 9.66 12.05 -6.18
CA PRO A 126 9.57 10.59 -6.22
C PRO A 126 10.94 9.91 -6.25
N GLU A 127 11.92 10.52 -6.93
CA GLU A 127 13.27 9.99 -7.05
C GLU A 127 14.01 10.02 -5.71
N SER A 128 13.95 11.15 -4.98
CA SER A 128 14.59 11.28 -3.67
C SER A 128 13.97 10.34 -2.65
N GLU A 129 12.65 10.20 -2.69
CA GLU A 129 11.93 9.31 -1.78
C GLU A 129 12.19 7.84 -2.11
N ALA A 130 12.22 7.48 -3.39
CA ALA A 130 12.58 6.14 -3.82
C ALA A 130 14.00 5.76 -3.36
N ALA A 131 14.98 6.65 -3.48
CA ALA A 131 16.33 6.43 -2.98
C ALA A 131 16.34 6.17 -1.47
N ARG A 132 15.64 7.00 -0.67
CA ARG A 132 15.50 6.82 0.77
C ARG A 132 14.86 5.48 1.15
N LEU A 133 13.81 5.08 0.43
CA LEU A 133 13.09 3.84 0.70
C LEU A 133 13.90 2.60 0.28
N LEU A 134 14.70 2.69 -0.79
CA LEU A 134 15.56 1.58 -1.22
C LEU A 134 16.55 1.16 -0.15
N ASP A 135 17.08 2.09 0.62
CA ASP A 135 17.97 1.78 1.75
C ASP A 135 17.22 1.00 2.84
N GLN A 136 15.98 1.36 3.13
CA GLN A 136 15.14 0.61 4.08
C GLN A 136 14.72 -0.77 3.53
N ILE A 137 14.49 -0.86 2.23
CA ILE A 137 14.09 -2.12 1.57
C ILE A 137 15.25 -3.11 1.53
N LYS A 138 16.49 -2.65 1.40
CA LYS A 138 17.68 -3.49 1.34
C LYS A 138 18.23 -3.88 2.73
N ALA A 139 17.92 -3.09 3.73
CA ALA A 139 18.32 -3.37 5.11
C ALA A 139 17.56 -4.56 5.69
#